data_8a3dd37cbf1208f8c6b58400abbcb9b5
#
_entry.id   8a3dd37cbf1208f8c6b58400abbcb9b5
#
_cell.length_a   1.000
_cell.length_b   1.000
_cell.length_c   1.000
_cell.angle_alpha   90.00
_cell.angle_beta   90.00
_cell.angle_gamma   90.00
#
_symmetry.space_group_name_H-M   'P 1'
#
loop_
_entity.id
_entity.type
_entity.pdbx_description
1 polymer ?
#
loop_
_entity_poly.entity_id
_entity_poly.type
_entity_poly.pdbx_seq_one_letter_code
_entity_poly.pdbx_strand_id
1 'polypeptide(L)'
;YFYQLHRFGKVATGTHAMDAEKGWTQQFHYGTIRNANSRMMRLLGPDTGFDSIGEFSTALSMARFLDRLDSRGILPQTILYNLNPAANEMVATMIGNFQDGSVPGKIQFGSGWWFNDQKDGMERQMNALSVLGLLSRFVGMLTDSRSFLSYPRHEYFRRTLCNLLGRDVENGEMPVGEMPRIRQMVEDICYYNARNYFRF
;
A
#
# COMPACT_ATOMS: atom_id res chain seq x y z
N TYR A 1 11.63 -4.41 9.99
CA TYR A 1 11.19 -5.70 10.59
C TYR A 1 10.02 -5.45 11.52
N PHE A 2 8.79 -5.48 10.96
CA PHE A 2 7.58 -5.18 11.72
C PHE A 2 7.00 -6.45 12.33
N TYR A 3 7.26 -6.65 13.59
CA TYR A 3 6.53 -7.57 14.42
C TYR A 3 5.18 -6.94 14.78
N GLN A 4 4.11 -7.54 14.23
CA GLN A 4 2.73 -7.51 14.70
C GLN A 4 2.20 -6.16 15.23
N LEU A 5 1.13 -5.69 14.64
CA LEU A 5 0.29 -4.55 15.07
C LEU A 5 -0.08 -4.53 16.58
N HIS A 6 0.07 -5.63 17.31
CA HIS A 6 -0.03 -5.67 18.77
C HIS A 6 0.98 -4.76 19.49
N ARG A 7 2.06 -4.33 18.83
CA ARG A 7 3.06 -3.42 19.40
C ARG A 7 2.92 -1.96 18.97
N PHE A 8 1.99 -1.61 18.10
CA PHE A 8 1.75 -0.19 17.76
C PHE A 8 1.41 0.67 19.00
N GLY A 9 0.95 0.07 20.09
CA GLY A 9 0.66 0.78 21.34
C GLY A 9 1.87 1.20 22.18
N LYS A 10 3.07 0.65 21.93
CA LYS A 10 4.28 0.90 22.77
C LYS A 10 5.53 1.31 22.00
N VAL A 11 5.57 1.20 20.67
CA VAL A 11 6.74 1.56 19.87
C VAL A 11 6.53 2.93 19.25
N ALA A 12 7.25 3.86 19.82
CA ALA A 12 7.83 4.98 19.13
C ALA A 12 6.94 6.11 18.62
N THR A 13 6.16 6.73 19.47
CA THR A 13 5.78 8.14 19.22
C THR A 13 7.01 9.04 18.92
N GLY A 14 8.21 8.65 19.36
CA GLY A 14 9.45 9.38 19.12
C GLY A 14 9.97 9.27 17.69
N THR A 15 10.04 8.07 17.11
CA THR A 15 10.54 7.87 15.72
C THR A 15 9.61 8.47 14.68
N HIS A 16 8.31 8.33 14.85
CA HIS A 16 7.32 8.87 13.92
C HIS A 16 7.22 10.40 13.98
N ALA A 17 7.46 11.00 15.13
CA ALA A 17 7.59 12.45 15.26
C ALA A 17 8.82 12.97 14.48
N MET A 18 9.96 12.25 14.56
CA MET A 18 11.15 12.58 13.77
C MET A 18 10.91 12.45 12.25
N ASP A 19 10.15 11.43 11.82
CA ASP A 19 9.80 11.28 10.40
C ASP A 19 8.97 12.48 9.92
N ALA A 20 8.00 12.94 10.73
CA ALA A 20 7.22 14.13 10.42
C ALA A 20 8.08 15.40 10.36
N GLU A 21 8.97 15.62 11.35
CA GLU A 21 9.92 16.75 11.36
C GLU A 21 10.86 16.76 10.18
N LYS A 22 11.27 15.59 9.69
CA LYS A 22 12.16 15.43 8.53
C LYS A 22 11.41 15.46 7.20
N GLY A 23 10.08 15.43 7.22
CA GLY A 23 9.27 15.28 6.01
C GLY A 23 9.44 13.93 5.32
N TRP A 24 9.79 12.89 6.08
CA TRP A 24 9.95 11.54 5.58
C TRP A 24 8.62 10.83 5.46
N THR A 25 8.52 9.92 4.48
CA THR A 25 7.37 9.05 4.28
C THR A 25 7.54 7.75 5.06
N GLN A 26 6.52 7.40 5.83
CA GLN A 26 6.44 6.10 6.51
C GLN A 26 5.82 5.05 5.59
N GLN A 27 6.33 3.82 5.63
CA GLN A 27 5.80 2.70 4.87
C GLN A 27 5.63 1.49 5.78
N PHE A 28 4.40 1.04 5.99
CA PHE A 28 4.07 -0.09 6.86
C PHE A 28 3.65 -1.31 6.05
N HIS A 29 4.43 -2.38 6.15
CA HIS A 29 4.12 -3.70 5.60
C HIS A 29 3.64 -4.61 6.74
N TYR A 30 2.45 -5.17 6.63
CA TYR A 30 1.87 -5.97 7.72
C TYR A 30 0.96 -7.09 7.19
N GLY A 31 0.55 -7.99 8.11
CA GLY A 31 -0.37 -9.07 7.80
C GLY A 31 0.31 -10.40 7.47
N THR A 32 1.58 -10.59 7.85
CA THR A 32 2.35 -11.81 7.59
C THR A 32 2.49 -12.68 8.83
N ILE A 33 2.21 -13.99 8.70
CA ILE A 33 2.70 -15.02 9.63
C ILE A 33 4.09 -15.41 9.15
N ARG A 34 5.11 -15.10 9.96
CA ARG A 34 6.51 -15.42 9.65
C ARG A 34 6.89 -16.79 10.22
N ASN A 35 7.72 -17.52 9.46
CA ASN A 35 8.31 -18.79 9.90
C ASN A 35 7.26 -19.79 10.43
N ALA A 36 6.17 -19.97 9.69
CA ALA A 36 5.02 -20.79 10.10
C ALA A 36 5.38 -22.27 10.35
N ASN A 37 6.49 -22.76 9.78
CA ASN A 37 6.99 -24.10 9.96
C ASN A 37 8.19 -24.13 10.93
N SER A 38 7.95 -24.44 12.20
CA SER A 38 8.99 -24.44 13.23
C SER A 38 10.09 -25.48 13.00
N ARG A 39 9.79 -26.61 12.33
CA ARG A 39 10.81 -27.62 11.97
C ARG A 39 11.80 -27.05 10.95
N MET A 40 11.28 -26.36 9.93
CA MET A 40 12.12 -25.75 8.90
C MET A 40 12.87 -24.54 9.45
N MET A 41 12.25 -23.76 10.34
CA MET A 41 12.92 -22.68 11.06
C MET A 41 14.16 -23.16 11.84
N ARG A 42 14.08 -24.33 12.49
CA ARG A 42 15.23 -24.93 13.19
C ARG A 42 16.29 -25.45 12.23
N LEU A 43 15.88 -25.98 11.07
CA LEU A 43 16.77 -26.60 10.10
C LEU A 43 17.50 -25.58 9.22
N LEU A 44 16.80 -24.58 8.74
CA LEU A 44 17.28 -23.62 7.73
C LEU A 44 17.44 -22.18 8.25
N GLY A 45 16.95 -21.90 9.46
CA GLY A 45 16.94 -20.54 10.00
C GLY A 45 15.75 -19.69 9.52
N PRO A 46 15.74 -18.41 9.90
CA PRO A 46 14.67 -17.48 9.53
C PRO A 46 14.76 -17.07 8.06
N ASP A 47 13.66 -16.53 7.54
CA ASP A 47 13.57 -15.91 6.20
C ASP A 47 13.89 -16.87 5.03
N THR A 48 13.55 -18.13 5.18
CA THR A 48 13.79 -19.19 4.19
C THR A 48 12.53 -19.60 3.42
N GLY A 49 11.47 -18.76 3.44
CA GLY A 49 10.30 -18.93 2.58
C GLY A 49 9.09 -19.61 3.23
N PHE A 50 9.14 -19.90 4.53
CA PHE A 50 8.04 -20.56 5.26
C PHE A 50 7.12 -19.53 5.93
N ASP A 51 6.61 -18.60 5.12
CA ASP A 51 5.72 -17.52 5.54
C ASP A 51 4.34 -17.69 4.92
N SER A 52 3.34 -17.05 5.52
CA SER A 52 1.95 -17.11 5.06
C SER A 52 1.23 -15.78 5.25
N ILE A 53 0.14 -15.59 4.52
CA ILE A 53 -0.83 -14.53 4.80
C ILE A 53 -1.44 -14.80 6.17
N GLY A 54 -1.44 -13.79 7.02
CA GLY A 54 -2.04 -13.84 8.35
C GLY A 54 -3.36 -13.12 8.42
N GLU A 55 -4.23 -13.60 9.30
CA GLU A 55 -5.46 -12.91 9.66
C GLU A 55 -5.30 -12.33 11.07
N PHE A 56 -5.32 -11.00 11.16
CA PHE A 56 -5.15 -10.28 12.41
C PHE A 56 -6.21 -9.18 12.52
N SER A 57 -6.82 -9.02 13.70
CA SER A 57 -7.72 -7.91 13.98
C SER A 57 -6.90 -6.60 14.12
N THR A 58 -6.73 -5.88 13.02
CA THR A 58 -5.82 -4.72 12.94
C THR A 58 -6.52 -3.37 12.87
N ALA A 59 -7.80 -3.33 12.50
CA ALA A 59 -8.52 -2.09 12.22
C ALA A 59 -8.47 -1.09 13.38
N LEU A 60 -8.85 -1.52 14.59
CA LEU A 60 -8.91 -0.63 15.76
C LEU A 60 -7.52 -0.17 16.21
N SER A 61 -6.51 -1.05 16.18
CA SER A 61 -5.15 -0.69 16.55
C SER A 61 -4.51 0.27 15.54
N MET A 62 -4.80 0.10 14.24
CA MET A 62 -4.38 1.01 13.19
C MET A 62 -5.04 2.38 13.34
N ALA A 63 -6.36 2.42 13.54
CA ALA A 63 -7.08 3.67 13.77
C ALA A 63 -6.48 4.45 14.96
N ARG A 64 -6.29 3.79 16.10
CA ARG A 64 -5.69 4.40 17.29
C ARG A 64 -4.24 4.87 17.09
N PHE A 65 -3.49 4.15 16.26
CA PHE A 65 -2.12 4.54 15.94
C PHE A 65 -2.10 5.82 15.09
N LEU A 66 -2.85 5.85 13.99
CA LEU A 66 -2.93 7.01 13.11
C LEU A 66 -3.52 8.22 13.84
N ASP A 67 -4.62 8.05 14.58
CA ASP A 67 -5.26 9.08 15.39
C ASP A 67 -4.30 9.71 16.42
N ARG A 68 -3.48 8.90 17.09
CA ARG A 68 -2.50 9.41 18.06
C ARG A 68 -1.46 10.33 17.43
N LEU A 69 -1.09 10.11 16.19
CA LEU A 69 -0.15 10.96 15.45
C LEU A 69 -0.88 12.18 14.89
N ASP A 70 -2.05 11.97 14.32
CA ASP A 70 -2.84 13.00 13.68
C ASP A 70 -3.34 14.06 14.69
N SER A 71 -3.87 13.63 15.83
CA SER A 71 -4.33 14.52 16.91
C SER A 71 -3.25 15.43 17.48
N ARG A 72 -1.97 15.11 17.24
CA ARG A 72 -0.80 15.92 17.63
C ARG A 72 -0.24 16.74 16.47
N GLY A 73 -0.81 16.65 15.28
CA GLY A 73 -0.30 17.31 14.09
C GLY A 73 1.06 16.75 13.61
N ILE A 74 1.40 15.49 13.96
CA ILE A 74 2.67 14.85 13.63
C ILE A 74 2.51 13.57 12.80
N LEU A 75 1.35 13.38 12.15
CA LEU A 75 1.16 12.28 11.23
C LEU A 75 1.84 12.62 9.89
N PRO A 76 2.94 11.92 9.52
CA PRO A 76 3.61 12.17 8.24
C PRO A 76 2.85 11.49 7.08
N GLN A 77 3.32 11.73 5.85
CA GLN A 77 2.92 10.91 4.71
C GLN A 77 3.13 9.44 5.04
N THR A 78 2.09 8.62 4.85
CA THR A 78 2.12 7.22 5.29
C THR A 78 1.53 6.31 4.23
N ILE A 79 2.20 5.19 3.95
CA ILE A 79 1.73 4.16 3.04
C ILE A 79 1.51 2.86 3.82
N LEU A 80 0.32 2.28 3.67
CA LEU A 80 -0.08 1.03 4.33
C LEU A 80 -0.10 -0.10 3.30
N TYR A 81 0.77 -1.08 3.46
CA TYR A 81 0.82 -2.28 2.61
C TYR A 81 0.23 -3.46 3.38
N ASN A 82 -0.95 -3.88 2.96
CA ASN A 82 -1.67 -5.00 3.54
C ASN A 82 -1.36 -6.28 2.77
N LEU A 83 -0.99 -7.35 3.48
CA LEU A 83 -0.76 -8.65 2.85
C LEU A 83 -2.02 -9.51 2.77
N ASN A 84 -3.00 -9.29 3.65
CA ASN A 84 -4.25 -10.05 3.61
C ASN A 84 -5.29 -9.35 2.73
N PRO A 85 -5.64 -9.87 1.53
CA PRO A 85 -6.60 -9.22 0.64
C PRO A 85 -7.99 -9.05 1.26
N ALA A 86 -8.37 -9.86 2.24
CA ALA A 86 -9.65 -9.74 2.94
C ALA A 86 -9.78 -8.43 3.75
N ALA A 87 -8.67 -7.71 3.98
CA ALA A 87 -8.66 -6.43 4.66
C ALA A 87 -8.51 -5.23 3.70
N ASN A 88 -8.61 -5.41 2.39
CA ASN A 88 -8.41 -4.34 1.41
C ASN A 88 -9.40 -3.19 1.61
N GLU A 89 -10.70 -3.49 1.77
CA GLU A 89 -11.74 -2.49 1.98
C GLU A 89 -11.58 -1.77 3.32
N MET A 90 -11.14 -2.51 4.35
CA MET A 90 -10.82 -1.91 5.65
C MET A 90 -9.70 -0.89 5.53
N VAL A 91 -8.63 -1.20 4.79
CA VAL A 91 -7.53 -0.25 4.58
C VAL A 91 -7.97 0.92 3.72
N ALA A 92 -8.68 0.66 2.61
CA ALA A 92 -9.16 1.70 1.71
C ALA A 92 -10.07 2.71 2.40
N THR A 93 -10.92 2.26 3.33
CA THR A 93 -11.74 3.15 4.16
C THR A 93 -10.94 3.84 5.27
N MET A 94 -9.97 3.15 5.87
CA MET A 94 -9.12 3.70 6.93
C MET A 94 -8.32 4.91 6.48
N ILE A 95 -7.71 4.85 5.29
CA ILE A 95 -6.88 5.95 4.77
C ILE A 95 -7.69 7.23 4.53
N GLY A 96 -8.99 7.12 4.28
CA GLY A 96 -9.88 8.26 4.09
C GLY A 96 -10.07 9.13 5.33
N ASN A 97 -9.91 8.55 6.53
CA ASN A 97 -10.12 9.26 7.79
C ASN A 97 -9.00 10.27 8.13
N PHE A 98 -7.84 10.15 7.48
CA PHE A 98 -6.63 10.90 7.84
C PHE A 98 -6.07 11.73 6.67
N GLN A 99 -6.92 12.10 5.70
CA GLN A 99 -6.58 13.05 4.64
C GLN A 99 -6.85 14.48 5.15
N ASP A 100 -5.84 15.33 5.16
CA ASP A 100 -5.93 16.70 5.68
C ASP A 100 -5.76 17.81 4.61
N GLY A 101 -5.59 17.41 3.35
CA GLY A 101 -5.40 18.33 2.24
C GLY A 101 -3.99 18.93 2.11
N SER A 102 -3.06 18.62 3.02
CA SER A 102 -1.67 19.13 2.95
C SER A 102 -0.89 18.53 1.79
N VAL A 103 -1.15 17.25 1.49
CA VAL A 103 -0.55 16.50 0.38
C VAL A 103 -1.64 15.66 -0.30
N PRO A 104 -1.77 15.68 -1.63
CA PRO A 104 -2.70 14.81 -2.33
C PRO A 104 -2.45 13.33 -2.02
N GLY A 105 -3.42 12.66 -1.40
CA GLY A 105 -3.26 11.27 -0.97
C GLY A 105 -2.23 11.10 0.14
N LYS A 106 -2.23 11.96 1.16
CA LYS A 106 -1.30 11.92 2.30
C LYS A 106 -1.14 10.52 2.89
N ILE A 107 -2.26 9.85 3.11
CA ILE A 107 -2.26 8.45 3.53
C ILE A 107 -2.63 7.59 2.33
N GLN A 108 -1.79 6.65 1.99
CA GLN A 108 -1.90 5.78 0.82
C GLN A 108 -2.26 4.36 1.22
N PHE A 109 -3.08 3.70 0.41
CA PHE A 109 -3.15 2.26 0.36
C PHE A 109 -2.11 1.77 -0.66
N GLY A 110 -1.06 1.12 -0.20
CA GLY A 110 0.05 0.67 -1.02
C GLY A 110 -0.35 -0.46 -1.98
N SER A 111 0.52 -0.72 -2.95
CA SER A 111 0.28 -1.76 -3.97
C SER A 111 0.12 -3.16 -3.36
N GLY A 112 -0.53 -4.05 -4.09
CA GLY A 112 -0.42 -5.48 -3.81
C GLY A 112 1.06 -5.88 -3.82
N TRP A 113 1.53 -6.48 -2.73
CA TRP A 113 2.94 -6.82 -2.55
C TRP A 113 3.09 -8.27 -2.10
N TRP A 114 4.26 -8.84 -2.26
CA TRP A 114 4.63 -10.21 -1.93
C TRP A 114 3.65 -11.23 -2.54
N PHE A 115 2.83 -11.94 -1.74
CA PHE A 115 1.85 -12.91 -2.25
C PHE A 115 0.77 -12.29 -3.14
N ASN A 116 0.52 -10.98 -3.00
CA ASN A 116 -0.44 -10.23 -3.81
C ASN A 116 0.19 -9.48 -4.99
N ASP A 117 1.52 -9.57 -5.14
CA ASP A 117 2.21 -8.97 -6.28
C ASP A 117 2.09 -9.87 -7.51
N GLN A 118 0.86 -10.02 -7.96
CA GLN A 118 0.41 -10.75 -9.14
C GLN A 118 -0.94 -10.15 -9.60
N LYS A 119 -1.34 -10.49 -10.82
CA LYS A 119 -2.50 -9.87 -11.49
C LYS A 119 -3.73 -9.72 -10.58
N ASP A 120 -4.21 -10.82 -10.01
CA ASP A 120 -5.46 -10.81 -9.23
C ASP A 120 -5.34 -10.04 -7.91
N GLY A 121 -4.17 -10.08 -7.28
CA GLY A 121 -3.87 -9.30 -6.07
C GLY A 121 -3.80 -7.81 -6.35
N MET A 122 -3.13 -7.42 -7.44
CA MET A 122 -3.05 -6.03 -7.90
C MET A 122 -4.43 -5.49 -8.29
N GLU A 123 -5.21 -6.23 -9.08
CA GLU A 123 -6.55 -5.84 -9.51
C GLU A 123 -7.47 -5.66 -8.29
N ARG A 124 -7.47 -6.60 -7.34
CA ARG A 124 -8.28 -6.47 -6.11
C ARG A 124 -7.90 -5.24 -5.29
N GLN A 125 -6.60 -4.96 -5.12
CA GLN A 125 -6.15 -3.77 -4.39
C GLN A 125 -6.57 -2.49 -5.10
N MET A 126 -6.35 -2.38 -6.41
CA MET A 126 -6.72 -1.19 -7.20
C MET A 126 -8.25 -0.99 -7.24
N ASN A 127 -9.04 -2.05 -7.34
CA ASN A 127 -10.49 -1.97 -7.30
C ASN A 127 -11.00 -1.47 -5.94
N ALA A 128 -10.48 -2.00 -4.83
CA ALA A 128 -10.83 -1.51 -3.50
C ALA A 128 -10.48 -0.02 -3.34
N LEU A 129 -9.31 0.39 -3.82
CA LEU A 129 -8.88 1.79 -3.80
C LEU A 129 -9.73 2.68 -4.71
N SER A 130 -10.13 2.19 -5.89
CA SER A 130 -10.97 2.93 -6.84
C SER A 130 -12.37 3.21 -6.27
N VAL A 131 -12.96 2.23 -5.58
CA VAL A 131 -14.32 2.32 -5.04
C VAL A 131 -14.38 3.13 -3.74
N LEU A 132 -13.39 3.01 -2.87
CA LEU A 132 -13.42 3.55 -1.51
C LEU A 132 -12.39 4.66 -1.25
N GLY A 133 -11.58 5.02 -2.24
CA GLY A 133 -10.55 6.04 -2.14
C GLY A 133 -10.36 6.80 -3.45
N LEU A 134 -9.12 7.17 -3.76
CA LEU A 134 -8.75 7.91 -4.97
C LEU A 134 -7.65 7.18 -5.74
N LEU A 135 -8.03 6.30 -6.66
CA LEU A 135 -7.09 5.59 -7.52
C LEU A 135 -6.17 6.56 -8.29
N SER A 136 -6.68 7.71 -8.73
CA SER A 136 -5.91 8.73 -9.45
C SER A 136 -4.74 9.32 -8.64
N ARG A 137 -4.71 9.15 -7.32
CA ARG A 137 -3.63 9.62 -6.44
C ARG A 137 -2.74 8.49 -5.93
N PHE A 138 -2.96 7.28 -6.43
CA PHE A 138 -2.15 6.13 -6.08
C PHE A 138 -0.70 6.32 -6.50
N VAL A 139 0.24 6.05 -5.60
CA VAL A 139 1.69 6.18 -5.85
C VAL A 139 2.29 5.04 -6.67
N GLY A 140 1.44 4.12 -7.11
CA GLY A 140 1.86 3.01 -7.97
C GLY A 140 2.51 1.86 -7.20
N MET A 141 3.19 1.02 -7.96
CA MET A 141 3.80 -0.22 -7.48
C MET A 141 5.22 0.02 -7.00
N LEU A 142 5.57 -0.65 -5.90
CA LEU A 142 6.94 -0.94 -5.54
C LEU A 142 7.14 -2.46 -5.48
N THR A 143 8.34 -2.95 -5.77
CA THR A 143 8.60 -4.38 -5.83
C THR A 143 8.85 -5.00 -4.45
N ASP A 144 9.32 -4.21 -3.49
CA ASP A 144 9.81 -4.67 -2.18
C ASP A 144 10.75 -5.90 -2.31
N SER A 145 11.61 -5.88 -3.32
CA SER A 145 12.50 -6.99 -3.69
C SER A 145 13.96 -6.60 -3.52
N ARG A 146 14.75 -7.60 -3.11
CA ARG A 146 16.22 -7.49 -3.04
C ARG A 146 16.91 -7.88 -4.37
N SER A 147 16.15 -8.25 -5.40
CA SER A 147 16.67 -8.71 -6.68
C SER A 147 16.54 -7.65 -7.76
N PHE A 148 17.63 -7.38 -8.48
CA PHE A 148 17.59 -6.56 -9.70
C PHE A 148 16.70 -7.15 -10.80
N LEU A 149 16.48 -8.46 -10.79
CA LEU A 149 15.55 -9.12 -11.73
C LEU A 149 14.09 -8.77 -11.48
N SER A 150 13.79 -8.02 -10.43
CA SER A 150 12.43 -7.55 -10.13
C SER A 150 12.02 -6.26 -10.86
N TYR A 151 12.93 -5.56 -11.53
CA TYR A 151 12.60 -4.36 -12.28
C TYR A 151 11.52 -4.57 -13.38
N PRO A 152 11.49 -5.69 -14.13
CA PRO A 152 10.41 -5.96 -15.08
C PRO A 152 9.01 -6.02 -14.46
N ARG A 153 8.89 -6.16 -13.14
CA ARG A 153 7.59 -6.15 -12.44
C ARG A 153 6.87 -4.81 -12.53
N HIS A 154 7.59 -3.72 -12.70
CA HIS A 154 6.99 -2.42 -12.99
C HIS A 154 6.28 -2.41 -14.35
N GLU A 155 6.81 -3.09 -15.36
CA GLU A 155 6.12 -3.28 -16.63
C GLU A 155 4.89 -4.17 -16.47
N TYR A 156 5.01 -5.25 -15.70
CA TYR A 156 3.89 -6.14 -15.40
C TYR A 156 2.75 -5.38 -14.72
N PHE A 157 3.06 -4.52 -13.74
CA PHE A 157 2.08 -3.65 -13.09
C PHE A 157 1.42 -2.69 -14.08
N ARG A 158 2.18 -2.01 -14.93
CA ARG A 158 1.63 -1.09 -15.93
C ARG A 158 0.67 -1.80 -16.87
N ARG A 159 0.99 -3.01 -17.31
CA ARG A 159 0.10 -3.82 -18.12
C ARG A 159 -1.19 -4.20 -17.39
N THR A 160 -1.08 -4.58 -16.11
CA THR A 160 -2.24 -4.91 -15.28
C THR A 160 -3.14 -3.69 -15.11
N LEU A 161 -2.58 -2.52 -14.78
CA LEU A 161 -3.31 -1.26 -14.66
C LEU A 161 -4.00 -0.87 -15.97
N CYS A 162 -3.27 -0.89 -17.08
CA CYS A 162 -3.84 -0.55 -18.39
C CYS A 162 -4.96 -1.52 -18.82
N ASN A 163 -4.80 -2.82 -18.53
CA ASN A 163 -5.84 -3.81 -18.82
C ASN A 163 -7.08 -3.61 -17.93
N LEU A 164 -6.89 -3.27 -16.66
CA LEU A 164 -8.01 -2.99 -15.74
C LEU A 164 -8.84 -1.82 -16.29
N LEU A 165 -8.20 -0.66 -16.49
CA LEU A 165 -8.88 0.54 -16.96
C LEU A 165 -9.41 0.40 -18.40
N GLY A 166 -8.70 -0.35 -19.26
CA GLY A 166 -9.15 -0.63 -20.62
C GLY A 166 -10.43 -1.45 -20.64
N ARG A 167 -10.55 -2.47 -19.78
CA ARG A 167 -11.80 -3.25 -19.64
C ARG A 167 -12.96 -2.39 -19.15
N ASP A 168 -12.71 -1.48 -18.21
CA ASP A 168 -13.75 -0.57 -17.70
C ASP A 168 -14.28 0.35 -18.82
N VAL A 169 -13.39 0.79 -19.73
CA VAL A 169 -13.79 1.56 -20.93
C VAL A 169 -14.55 0.69 -21.91
N GLU A 170 -14.05 -0.52 -22.23
CA GLU A 170 -14.69 -1.45 -23.17
C GLU A 170 -16.07 -1.90 -22.69
N ASN A 171 -16.24 -2.06 -21.36
CA ASN A 171 -17.50 -2.42 -20.75
C ASN A 171 -18.47 -1.21 -20.61
N GLY A 172 -18.04 0.00 -20.93
CA GLY A 172 -18.84 1.21 -20.79
C GLY A 172 -18.94 1.74 -19.34
N GLU A 173 -18.13 1.21 -18.43
CA GLU A 173 -18.04 1.67 -17.03
C GLU A 173 -17.31 3.02 -16.93
N MET A 174 -16.39 3.28 -17.86
CA MET A 174 -15.74 4.58 -18.06
C MET A 174 -16.06 5.14 -19.46
N PRO A 175 -16.44 6.43 -19.59
CA PRO A 175 -16.77 7.01 -20.89
C PRO A 175 -15.54 7.07 -21.81
N VAL A 176 -15.69 6.62 -23.08
CA VAL A 176 -14.63 6.67 -24.10
C VAL A 176 -14.11 8.10 -24.34
N GLY A 177 -14.99 9.10 -24.22
CA GLY A 177 -14.62 10.52 -24.37
C GLY A 177 -13.61 11.01 -23.31
N GLU A 178 -13.44 10.30 -22.20
CA GLU A 178 -12.50 10.62 -21.13
C GLU A 178 -11.10 9.96 -21.29
N MET A 179 -10.85 9.30 -22.41
CA MET A 179 -9.54 8.66 -22.69
C MET A 179 -8.33 9.58 -22.43
N PRO A 180 -8.34 10.88 -22.73
CA PRO A 180 -7.22 11.75 -22.38
C PRO A 180 -6.95 11.81 -20.87
N ARG A 181 -8.00 11.87 -20.04
CA ARG A 181 -7.89 11.88 -18.57
C ARG A 181 -7.45 10.53 -18.02
N ILE A 182 -7.93 9.44 -18.60
CA ILE A 182 -7.53 8.08 -18.24
C ILE A 182 -6.03 7.89 -18.51
N ARG A 183 -5.53 8.34 -19.65
CA ARG A 183 -4.10 8.30 -19.99
C ARG A 183 -3.26 9.10 -18.98
N GLN A 184 -3.69 10.32 -18.68
CA GLN A 184 -3.01 11.14 -17.67
C GLN A 184 -2.99 10.43 -16.30
N MET A 185 -4.09 9.82 -15.88
CA MET A 185 -4.16 9.06 -14.62
C MET A 185 -3.18 7.88 -14.62
N VAL A 186 -3.04 7.16 -15.73
CA VAL A 186 -2.05 6.08 -15.87
C VAL A 186 -0.62 6.60 -15.73
N GLU A 187 -0.29 7.72 -16.37
CA GLU A 187 1.02 8.37 -16.26
C GLU A 187 1.29 8.83 -14.83
N ASP A 188 0.29 9.42 -14.18
CA ASP A 188 0.38 9.87 -12.81
C ASP A 188 0.64 8.69 -11.85
N ILE A 189 -0.13 7.61 -11.95
CA ILE A 189 0.05 6.41 -11.13
C ILE A 189 1.41 5.75 -11.39
N CYS A 190 1.84 5.70 -12.65
CA CYS A 190 3.08 5.02 -13.01
C CYS A 190 4.35 5.84 -12.72
N TYR A 191 4.23 7.17 -12.51
CA TYR A 191 5.40 8.01 -12.34
C TYR A 191 5.16 9.28 -11.50
N TYR A 192 4.25 10.19 -11.93
CA TYR A 192 4.19 11.53 -11.36
C TYR A 192 3.70 11.55 -9.90
N ASN A 193 2.77 10.68 -9.53
CA ASN A 193 2.31 10.60 -8.14
C ASN A 193 3.46 10.23 -7.20
N ALA A 194 4.26 9.21 -7.53
CA ALA A 194 5.40 8.82 -6.71
C ALA A 194 6.46 9.92 -6.65
N ARG A 195 6.81 10.52 -7.81
CA ARG A 195 7.75 11.64 -7.89
C ARG A 195 7.34 12.80 -6.97
N ASN A 196 6.08 13.21 -7.03
CA ASN A 196 5.58 14.34 -6.26
C ASN A 196 5.40 13.98 -4.77
N TYR A 197 4.98 12.76 -4.48
CA TYR A 197 4.75 12.27 -3.12
C TYR A 197 6.06 12.14 -2.33
N PHE A 198 7.10 11.58 -2.93
CA PHE A 198 8.41 11.40 -2.31
C PHE A 198 9.37 12.58 -2.54
N ARG A 199 9.01 13.55 -3.39
CA ARG A 199 9.78 14.78 -3.66
C ARG A 199 11.21 14.52 -4.18
N PHE A 200 11.37 13.62 -5.15
CA PHE A 200 12.63 13.39 -5.84
C PHE A 200 12.61 13.78 -7.33
#